data_963d1fbfd2d20d42c5b54285568f2c8f
#
_entry.id   963d1fbfd2d20d42c5b54285568f2c8f
#
_cell.length_a   1.000
_cell.length_b   1.000
_cell.length_c   1.000
_cell.angle_alpha   90.00
_cell.angle_beta   90.00
_cell.angle_gamma   90.00
#
_symmetry.space_group_name_H-M   'P 1'
#
loop_
_entity.id
_entity.type
_entity.pdbx_description
1 polymer ?
#
loop_
_entity_poly.entity_id
_entity_poly.type
_entity_poly.pdbx_seq_one_letter_code
_entity_poly.pdbx_strand_id
1 'polypeptide(L)'
;PVFVNLKEENEFKLTKEELLEHITDKTKVLIMPFPNNPTGAIMTRDELMELVPVIIEKDLYVISDEIYSELTYGDNKHCSIASLPGMKERTIMINGFSKAFAMTGWRLGYACGPDYIIKQMIKLHQYAIMCAPTNSQFAAVEALKNCDMEVEKMVTAYDQRRRYLVHELREMGIDCFEPFGAFYIFPSIKKFGMTSEEFANRLLEDQKLAVVPGTAFGESGEGFVRISYAYSLESLKEGLRRIKNFINKL
;
A
#
# COMPACT_ATOMS: atom_id res chain seq x y z
N PRO A 1 6.42 9.40 16.65
CA PRO A 1 6.84 8.45 15.64
C PRO A 1 8.16 8.89 14.99
N VAL A 2 8.90 7.91 14.50
CA VAL A 2 10.06 8.12 13.63
C VAL A 2 9.70 7.51 12.27
N PHE A 3 9.84 8.28 11.20
CA PHE A 3 9.53 7.82 9.86
C PHE A 3 10.80 7.26 9.20
N VAL A 4 10.67 6.09 8.59
CA VAL A 4 11.69 5.50 7.73
C VAL A 4 11.33 5.82 6.28
N ASN A 5 12.19 6.58 5.62
CA ASN A 5 11.98 6.98 4.22
C ASN A 5 12.38 5.83 3.30
N LEU A 6 11.39 5.20 2.68
CA LEU A 6 11.63 4.15 1.70
C LEU A 6 12.12 4.76 0.39
N LYS A 7 13.26 4.28 -0.12
CA LYS A 7 13.95 4.85 -1.26
C LYS A 7 13.62 4.15 -2.56
N GLU A 8 13.56 4.91 -3.65
CA GLU A 8 13.32 4.39 -5.00
C GLU A 8 14.40 3.37 -5.42
N GLU A 9 15.67 3.61 -5.06
CA GLU A 9 16.81 2.71 -5.32
C GLU A 9 16.65 1.33 -4.66
N ASN A 10 15.88 1.23 -3.56
CA ASN A 10 15.54 0.01 -2.87
C ASN A 10 14.12 -0.46 -3.24
N GLU A 11 13.58 -0.05 -4.38
CA GLU A 11 12.22 -0.39 -4.81
C GLU A 11 11.14 -0.01 -3.77
N PHE A 12 11.37 1.05 -3.00
CA PHE A 12 10.51 1.48 -1.88
C PHE A 12 10.25 0.38 -0.84
N LYS A 13 11.21 -0.51 -0.63
CA LYS A 13 11.19 -1.57 0.38
C LYS A 13 11.96 -1.14 1.62
N LEU A 14 11.60 -1.71 2.77
CA LEU A 14 12.34 -1.50 4.01
C LEU A 14 13.55 -2.45 4.05
N THR A 15 14.74 -1.91 4.14
CA THR A 15 15.96 -2.70 4.33
C THR A 15 16.33 -2.85 5.82
N LYS A 16 17.14 -3.87 6.11
CA LYS A 16 17.68 -4.08 7.45
C LYS A 16 18.50 -2.89 7.95
N GLU A 17 19.30 -2.32 7.07
CA GLU A 17 20.16 -1.16 7.34
C GLU A 17 19.31 0.06 7.71
N GLU A 18 18.30 0.38 6.89
CA GLU A 18 17.38 1.49 7.14
C GLU A 18 16.62 1.30 8.46
N LEU A 19 16.19 0.07 8.77
CA LEU A 19 15.55 -0.23 10.04
C LEU A 19 16.50 0.04 11.22
N LEU A 20 17.75 -0.44 11.14
CA LEU A 20 18.74 -0.27 12.21
C LEU A 20 19.11 1.20 12.44
N GLU A 21 19.19 2.01 11.40
CA GLU A 21 19.48 3.45 11.49
C GLU A 21 18.42 4.22 12.28
N HIS A 22 17.17 3.72 12.31
CA HIS A 22 16.03 4.43 12.92
C HIS A 22 15.61 3.86 14.28
N ILE A 23 16.16 2.72 14.70
CA ILE A 23 15.88 2.11 16.00
C ILE A 23 16.70 2.81 17.11
N THR A 24 16.02 3.09 18.21
CA THR A 24 16.64 3.56 19.45
C THR A 24 16.15 2.72 20.63
N ASP A 25 16.72 2.92 21.82
CA ASP A 25 16.28 2.25 23.06
C ASP A 25 14.81 2.56 23.44
N LYS A 26 14.23 3.60 22.82
CA LYS A 26 12.83 3.99 23.00
C LYS A 26 11.89 3.35 21.99
N THR A 27 12.41 2.72 20.95
CA THR A 27 11.60 2.07 19.91
C THR A 27 10.91 0.83 20.47
N LYS A 28 9.59 0.74 20.32
CA LYS A 28 8.76 -0.37 20.83
C LYS A 28 7.96 -1.06 19.73
N VAL A 29 7.60 -0.32 18.69
CA VAL A 29 6.70 -0.81 17.65
C VAL A 29 7.22 -0.39 16.29
N LEU A 30 7.26 -1.33 15.36
CA LEU A 30 7.44 -1.13 13.93
C LEU A 30 6.09 -1.22 13.24
N ILE A 31 5.73 -0.21 12.44
CA ILE A 31 4.51 -0.25 11.61
C ILE A 31 4.92 -0.50 10.17
N MET A 32 4.40 -1.56 9.58
CA MET A 32 4.73 -2.01 8.23
C MET A 32 3.47 -2.10 7.37
N PRO A 33 3.22 -1.14 6.47
CA PRO A 33 2.08 -1.16 5.55
C PRO A 33 2.50 -1.74 4.19
N PHE A 34 2.52 -3.08 4.06
CA PHE A 34 2.82 -3.76 2.79
C PHE A 34 1.74 -4.80 2.45
N PRO A 35 1.29 -4.86 1.16
CA PRO A 35 1.67 -4.01 0.01
C PRO A 35 1.39 -2.53 0.25
N ASN A 36 2.30 -1.69 -0.24
CA ASN A 36 2.39 -0.29 0.16
C ASN A 36 1.49 0.65 -0.65
N ASN A 37 0.90 1.61 0.03
CA ASN A 37 0.32 2.82 -0.53
C ASN A 37 1.21 4.00 -0.09
N PRO A 38 1.88 4.73 -1.01
CA PRO A 38 1.47 4.99 -2.40
C PRO A 38 2.19 4.18 -3.48
N THR A 39 3.25 3.44 -3.16
CA THR A 39 4.23 2.98 -4.14
C THR A 39 3.82 1.68 -4.87
N GLY A 40 2.98 0.87 -4.26
CA GLY A 40 2.68 -0.48 -4.74
C GLY A 40 3.80 -1.49 -4.48
N ALA A 41 4.80 -1.13 -3.68
CA ALA A 41 5.86 -2.04 -3.27
C ALA A 41 5.32 -3.19 -2.41
N ILE A 42 5.93 -4.34 -2.54
CA ILE A 42 5.69 -5.53 -1.72
C ILE A 42 7.00 -5.94 -1.02
N MET A 43 6.88 -6.70 0.06
CA MET A 43 8.01 -7.37 0.69
C MET A 43 7.89 -8.87 0.46
N THR A 44 8.93 -9.47 -0.09
CA THR A 44 9.01 -10.92 -0.24
C THR A 44 9.31 -11.62 1.09
N ARG A 45 9.12 -12.94 1.13
CA ARG A 45 9.47 -13.74 2.32
C ARG A 45 10.94 -13.56 2.72
N ASP A 46 11.85 -13.56 1.76
CA ASP A 46 13.29 -13.49 2.01
C ASP A 46 13.68 -12.11 2.56
N GLU A 47 13.16 -11.04 1.98
CA GLU A 47 13.36 -9.67 2.47
C GLU A 47 12.80 -9.48 3.89
N LEU A 48 11.62 -10.04 4.17
CA LEU A 48 11.06 -10.01 5.54
C LEU A 48 11.92 -10.81 6.51
N MET A 49 12.48 -11.96 6.09
CA MET A 49 13.37 -12.77 6.92
C MET A 49 14.66 -12.04 7.32
N GLU A 50 15.14 -11.09 6.53
CA GLU A 50 16.29 -10.24 6.89
C GLU A 50 15.98 -9.29 8.05
N LEU A 51 14.73 -8.86 8.20
CA LEU A 51 14.28 -7.97 9.27
C LEU A 51 14.05 -8.73 10.61
N VAL A 52 13.64 -10.00 10.54
CA VAL A 52 13.23 -10.80 11.70
C VAL A 52 14.28 -10.81 12.82
N PRO A 53 15.58 -11.06 12.57
CA PRO A 53 16.59 -11.06 13.62
C PRO A 53 16.68 -9.71 14.36
N VAL A 54 16.59 -8.60 13.65
CA VAL A 54 16.62 -7.26 14.25
C VAL A 54 15.40 -7.03 15.13
N ILE A 55 14.21 -7.37 14.63
CA ILE A 55 12.94 -7.21 15.36
C ILE A 55 12.96 -8.02 16.66
N ILE A 56 13.50 -9.25 16.62
CA ILE A 56 13.59 -10.11 17.79
C ILE A 56 14.64 -9.60 18.78
N GLU A 57 15.86 -9.26 18.30
CA GLU A 57 16.95 -8.76 19.14
C GLU A 57 16.56 -7.47 19.87
N LYS A 58 15.86 -6.57 19.19
CA LYS A 58 15.42 -5.28 19.75
C LYS A 58 14.08 -5.36 20.48
N ASP A 59 13.52 -6.55 20.62
CA ASP A 59 12.23 -6.83 21.28
C ASP A 59 11.10 -5.92 20.79
N LEU A 60 10.98 -5.75 19.47
CA LEU A 60 9.96 -4.92 18.86
C LEU A 60 8.66 -5.70 18.66
N TYR A 61 7.54 -5.01 18.81
CA TYR A 61 6.27 -5.43 18.25
C TYR A 61 6.13 -4.92 16.82
N VAL A 62 5.37 -5.66 16.00
CA VAL A 62 5.06 -5.25 14.62
C VAL A 62 3.55 -5.05 14.47
N ILE A 63 3.16 -3.91 13.94
CA ILE A 63 1.82 -3.70 13.38
C ILE A 63 1.96 -3.84 11.87
N SER A 64 1.43 -4.95 11.32
CA SER A 64 1.48 -5.24 9.89
C SER A 64 0.13 -4.89 9.27
N ASP A 65 0.07 -3.79 8.52
CA ASP A 65 -1.11 -3.43 7.74
C ASP A 65 -1.06 -4.16 6.39
N GLU A 66 -1.86 -5.23 6.30
CA GLU A 66 -1.91 -6.13 5.16
C GLU A 66 -3.21 -5.95 4.33
N ILE A 67 -3.81 -4.76 4.38
CA ILE A 67 -5.10 -4.48 3.73
C ILE A 67 -5.09 -4.76 2.21
N TYR A 68 -3.93 -4.80 1.58
CA TYR A 68 -3.75 -5.10 0.17
C TYR A 68 -3.18 -6.51 -0.10
N SER A 69 -3.17 -7.42 0.89
CA SER A 69 -2.57 -8.77 0.78
C SER A 69 -3.02 -9.56 -0.45
N GLU A 70 -4.30 -9.49 -0.80
CA GLU A 70 -4.87 -10.19 -1.96
C GLU A 70 -4.58 -9.49 -3.30
N LEU A 71 -4.12 -8.24 -3.26
CA LEU A 71 -3.83 -7.43 -4.43
C LEU A 71 -2.33 -7.44 -4.72
N THR A 72 -1.80 -8.61 -5.08
CA THR A 72 -0.43 -8.82 -5.56
C THR A 72 -0.47 -9.37 -6.98
N TYR A 73 0.58 -9.09 -7.78
CA TYR A 73 0.56 -9.30 -9.22
C TYR A 73 1.74 -10.14 -9.71
N GLY A 74 1.56 -10.76 -10.87
CA GLY A 74 2.52 -11.68 -11.46
C GLY A 74 2.64 -12.96 -10.61
N ASP A 75 3.87 -13.44 -10.43
CA ASP A 75 4.16 -14.63 -9.62
C ASP A 75 4.31 -14.31 -8.12
N ASN A 76 4.12 -13.03 -7.75
CA ASN A 76 4.27 -12.59 -6.37
C ASN A 76 3.05 -12.99 -5.53
N LYS A 77 3.35 -13.52 -4.34
CA LYS A 77 2.35 -13.81 -3.31
C LYS A 77 2.70 -13.05 -2.05
N HIS A 78 1.67 -12.49 -1.41
CA HIS A 78 1.85 -11.85 -0.12
C HIS A 78 2.41 -12.84 0.91
N CYS A 79 3.37 -12.38 1.70
CA CYS A 79 3.88 -13.08 2.86
C CYS A 79 3.61 -12.23 4.09
N SER A 80 2.74 -12.71 4.98
CA SER A 80 2.55 -12.06 6.27
C SER A 80 3.78 -12.26 7.14
N ILE A 81 4.33 -11.20 7.70
CA ILE A 81 5.46 -11.29 8.64
C ILE A 81 5.08 -12.11 9.88
N ALA A 82 3.80 -12.15 10.27
CA ALA A 82 3.32 -12.96 11.36
C ALA A 82 3.51 -14.48 11.16
N SER A 83 3.67 -14.91 9.89
CA SER A 83 3.90 -16.32 9.54
C SER A 83 5.36 -16.77 9.69
N LEU A 84 6.29 -15.82 9.91
CA LEU A 84 7.71 -16.12 10.02
C LEU A 84 8.08 -16.59 11.43
N PRO A 85 9.17 -17.37 11.57
CA PRO A 85 9.61 -17.88 12.87
C PRO A 85 9.83 -16.76 13.89
N GLY A 86 9.22 -16.89 15.09
CA GLY A 86 9.35 -15.94 16.20
C GLY A 86 8.55 -14.64 16.03
N MET A 87 7.75 -14.51 14.97
CA MET A 87 7.00 -13.28 14.70
C MET A 87 5.54 -13.32 15.15
N LYS A 88 4.94 -14.52 15.28
CA LYS A 88 3.54 -14.68 15.67
C LYS A 88 3.22 -14.04 17.02
N GLU A 89 4.12 -14.15 17.98
CA GLU A 89 3.94 -13.70 19.35
C GLU A 89 4.16 -12.20 19.54
N ARG A 90 4.57 -11.49 18.49
CA ARG A 90 4.88 -10.06 18.50
C ARG A 90 4.27 -9.26 17.36
N THR A 91 3.45 -9.88 16.50
CA THR A 91 2.82 -9.21 15.36
C THR A 91 1.32 -9.03 15.58
N ILE A 92 0.85 -7.83 15.35
CA ILE A 92 -0.56 -7.48 15.20
C ILE A 92 -0.80 -7.27 13.70
N MET A 93 -1.38 -8.26 13.04
CA MET A 93 -1.78 -8.18 11.64
C MET A 93 -3.13 -7.48 11.53
N ILE A 94 -3.21 -6.48 10.67
CA ILE A 94 -4.43 -5.73 10.36
C ILE A 94 -4.80 -6.01 8.91
N ASN A 95 -6.05 -6.36 8.68
CA ASN A 95 -6.59 -6.58 7.34
C ASN A 95 -8.08 -6.22 7.30
N GLY A 96 -8.73 -6.38 6.15
CA GLY A 96 -10.14 -6.07 6.02
C GLY A 96 -10.69 -6.32 4.63
N PHE A 97 -11.95 -5.99 4.47
CA PHE A 97 -12.75 -6.30 3.28
C PHE A 97 -12.79 -5.15 2.27
N SER A 98 -12.28 -3.99 2.65
CA SER A 98 -12.40 -2.76 1.84
C SER A 98 -11.77 -2.86 0.47
N LYS A 99 -10.67 -3.62 0.32
CA LYS A 99 -9.86 -3.66 -0.90
C LYS A 99 -10.05 -4.96 -1.66
N ALA A 100 -9.71 -6.09 -1.07
CA ALA A 100 -9.83 -7.41 -1.69
C ALA A 100 -11.25 -7.73 -2.15
N PHE A 101 -12.24 -7.33 -1.37
CA PHE A 101 -13.66 -7.62 -1.65
C PHE A 101 -14.44 -6.38 -2.13
N ALA A 102 -13.76 -5.28 -2.48
CA ALA A 102 -14.38 -4.02 -2.92
C ALA A 102 -15.46 -3.48 -1.94
N MET A 103 -15.33 -3.77 -0.64
CA MET A 103 -16.30 -3.45 0.40
C MET A 103 -15.93 -2.17 1.18
N THR A 104 -15.45 -1.12 0.53
CA THR A 104 -15.01 0.13 1.19
C THR A 104 -16.10 0.78 2.03
N GLY A 105 -17.33 0.83 1.51
CA GLY A 105 -18.49 1.43 2.18
C GLY A 105 -19.03 0.60 3.34
N TRP A 106 -18.70 -0.69 3.44
CA TRP A 106 -19.18 -1.60 4.48
C TRP A 106 -18.50 -1.41 5.83
N ARG A 107 -17.38 -0.68 5.86
CA ARG A 107 -16.66 -0.31 7.08
C ARG A 107 -16.29 -1.49 7.98
N LEU A 108 -15.68 -2.53 7.42
CA LEU A 108 -15.31 -3.73 8.14
C LEU A 108 -13.84 -4.10 7.90
N GLY A 109 -13.14 -4.36 8.99
CA GLY A 109 -11.78 -4.90 9.04
C GLY A 109 -11.63 -5.80 10.26
N TYR A 110 -10.47 -6.41 10.39
CA TYR A 110 -10.13 -7.27 11.51
C TYR A 110 -8.65 -7.16 11.86
N ALA A 111 -8.32 -7.53 13.10
CA ALA A 111 -6.95 -7.65 13.57
C ALA A 111 -6.74 -9.03 14.17
N CYS A 112 -5.58 -9.63 13.89
CA CYS A 112 -5.13 -10.87 14.48
C CYS A 112 -3.78 -10.64 15.16
N GLY A 113 -3.60 -11.22 16.34
CA GLY A 113 -2.36 -11.04 17.09
C GLY A 113 -2.35 -11.79 18.41
N PRO A 114 -1.34 -11.55 19.25
CA PRO A 114 -1.25 -12.18 20.56
C PRO A 114 -2.48 -11.92 21.43
N ASP A 115 -3.00 -12.97 22.07
CA ASP A 115 -4.25 -12.94 22.85
C ASP A 115 -4.26 -11.82 23.89
N TYR A 116 -3.15 -11.62 24.59
CA TYR A 116 -3.06 -10.56 25.62
C TYR A 116 -3.18 -9.15 25.06
N ILE A 117 -2.75 -8.89 23.82
CA ILE A 117 -2.92 -7.60 23.12
C ILE A 117 -4.35 -7.47 22.62
N ILE A 118 -4.85 -8.49 21.88
CA ILE A 118 -6.20 -8.47 21.32
C ILE A 118 -7.26 -8.27 22.41
N LYS A 119 -7.12 -8.88 23.57
CA LYS A 119 -8.01 -8.67 24.70
C LYS A 119 -8.08 -7.20 25.16
N GLN A 120 -6.96 -6.48 25.13
CA GLN A 120 -6.97 -5.05 25.49
C GLN A 120 -7.58 -4.20 24.35
N MET A 121 -7.28 -4.54 23.10
CA MET A 121 -7.90 -3.88 21.94
C MET A 121 -9.43 -4.04 21.97
N ILE A 122 -9.95 -5.23 22.29
CA ILE A 122 -11.40 -5.47 22.43
C ILE A 122 -12.01 -4.57 23.50
N LYS A 123 -11.36 -4.40 24.65
CA LYS A 123 -11.87 -3.50 25.70
C LYS A 123 -12.02 -2.07 25.21
N LEU A 124 -10.99 -1.53 24.53
CA LEU A 124 -11.04 -0.19 23.98
C LEU A 124 -12.10 -0.08 22.87
N HIS A 125 -12.18 -1.06 21.99
CA HIS A 125 -13.15 -1.10 20.90
C HIS A 125 -14.59 -1.10 21.40
N GLN A 126 -14.89 -1.86 22.46
CA GLN A 126 -16.24 -1.90 23.07
C GLN A 126 -16.70 -0.53 23.58
N TYR A 127 -15.78 0.26 24.15
CA TYR A 127 -16.11 1.61 24.63
C TYR A 127 -16.14 2.67 23.51
N ALA A 128 -15.36 2.47 22.43
CA ALA A 128 -15.27 3.44 21.34
C ALA A 128 -16.41 3.28 20.32
N ILE A 129 -16.73 2.05 19.90
CA ILE A 129 -17.62 1.77 18.77
C ILE A 129 -18.64 0.67 19.11
N MET A 130 -18.37 -0.15 20.12
CA MET A 130 -19.15 -1.31 20.55
C MET A 130 -18.92 -2.52 19.63
N CYS A 131 -19.31 -2.47 18.35
CA CYS A 131 -19.07 -3.52 17.36
C CYS A 131 -19.10 -2.94 15.93
N ALA A 132 -18.56 -3.70 15.00
CA ALA A 132 -18.74 -3.42 13.57
C ALA A 132 -20.21 -3.63 13.16
N PRO A 133 -20.71 -2.96 12.08
CA PRO A 133 -22.10 -3.13 11.64
C PRO A 133 -22.44 -4.60 11.37
N THR A 134 -23.55 -5.08 11.93
CA THR A 134 -23.93 -6.50 11.86
C THR A 134 -24.14 -6.99 10.43
N ASN A 135 -24.79 -6.19 9.58
CA ASN A 135 -24.98 -6.50 8.16
C ASN A 135 -23.62 -6.66 7.41
N SER A 136 -22.63 -5.84 7.77
CA SER A 136 -21.27 -5.97 7.20
C SER A 136 -20.59 -7.27 7.62
N GLN A 137 -20.82 -7.71 8.85
CA GLN A 137 -20.27 -8.98 9.34
C GLN A 137 -20.88 -10.18 8.58
N PHE A 138 -22.19 -10.18 8.34
CA PHE A 138 -22.82 -11.22 7.52
C PHE A 138 -22.33 -11.19 6.07
N ALA A 139 -22.21 -10.01 5.48
CA ALA A 139 -21.63 -9.86 4.14
C ALA A 139 -20.18 -10.37 4.05
N ALA A 140 -19.38 -10.15 5.09
CA ALA A 140 -18.01 -10.66 5.15
C ALA A 140 -17.95 -12.19 5.24
N VAL A 141 -18.88 -12.82 5.95
CA VAL A 141 -18.98 -14.29 5.98
C VAL A 141 -19.25 -14.85 4.59
N GLU A 142 -20.15 -14.20 3.83
CA GLU A 142 -20.43 -14.58 2.44
C GLU A 142 -19.22 -14.35 1.54
N ALA A 143 -18.56 -13.19 1.67
CA ALA A 143 -17.37 -12.85 0.90
C ALA A 143 -16.26 -13.90 1.08
N LEU A 144 -15.97 -14.29 2.33
CA LEU A 144 -14.93 -15.29 2.63
C LEU A 144 -15.27 -16.70 2.18
N LYS A 145 -16.56 -17.03 2.03
CA LYS A 145 -17.00 -18.38 1.64
C LYS A 145 -17.09 -18.56 0.13
N ASN A 146 -17.48 -17.50 -0.59
CA ASN A 146 -18.00 -17.68 -1.94
C ASN A 146 -17.44 -16.68 -2.97
N CYS A 147 -16.55 -15.72 -2.60
CA CYS A 147 -16.12 -14.66 -3.50
C CYS A 147 -14.66 -14.75 -3.95
N ASP A 148 -13.98 -15.88 -3.79
CA ASP A 148 -12.58 -16.04 -4.22
C ASP A 148 -12.42 -15.79 -5.73
N MET A 149 -13.32 -16.34 -6.54
CA MET A 149 -13.31 -16.12 -8.00
C MET A 149 -13.51 -14.64 -8.39
N GLU A 150 -14.28 -13.90 -7.61
CA GLU A 150 -14.50 -12.47 -7.87
C GLU A 150 -13.25 -11.65 -7.52
N VAL A 151 -12.55 -12.03 -6.46
CA VAL A 151 -11.25 -11.44 -6.10
C VAL A 151 -10.23 -11.72 -7.21
N GLU A 152 -10.10 -12.95 -7.69
CA GLU A 152 -9.19 -13.33 -8.78
C GLU A 152 -9.47 -12.55 -10.08
N LYS A 153 -10.74 -12.39 -10.46
CA LYS A 153 -11.14 -11.58 -11.63
C LYS A 153 -10.71 -10.12 -11.46
N MET A 154 -10.90 -9.57 -10.26
CA MET A 154 -10.53 -8.18 -9.96
C MET A 154 -9.01 -8.00 -9.98
N VAL A 155 -8.24 -8.92 -9.39
CA VAL A 155 -6.77 -8.93 -9.42
C VAL A 155 -6.26 -8.99 -10.84
N THR A 156 -6.81 -9.88 -11.67
CA THR A 156 -6.47 -9.99 -13.10
C THR A 156 -6.72 -8.67 -13.84
N ALA A 157 -7.86 -8.03 -13.61
CA ALA A 157 -8.18 -6.76 -14.24
C ALA A 157 -7.24 -5.63 -13.77
N TYR A 158 -6.86 -5.61 -12.49
CA TYR A 158 -5.88 -4.65 -11.97
C TYR A 158 -4.49 -4.88 -12.55
N ASP A 159 -4.04 -6.13 -12.68
CA ASP A 159 -2.74 -6.43 -13.28
C ASP A 159 -2.66 -5.98 -14.75
N GLN A 160 -3.73 -6.16 -15.53
CA GLN A 160 -3.80 -5.67 -16.91
C GLN A 160 -3.68 -4.13 -16.96
N ARG A 161 -4.41 -3.42 -16.08
CA ARG A 161 -4.36 -1.95 -15.98
C ARG A 161 -3.00 -1.46 -15.51
N ARG A 162 -2.42 -2.11 -14.51
CA ARG A 162 -1.07 -1.84 -13.99
C ARG A 162 -0.04 -1.90 -15.13
N ARG A 163 0.03 -3.01 -15.84
CA ARG A 163 0.98 -3.20 -16.95
C ARG A 163 0.78 -2.16 -18.06
N TYR A 164 -0.47 -1.85 -18.37
CA TYR A 164 -0.79 -0.81 -19.34
C TYR A 164 -0.29 0.57 -18.90
N LEU A 165 -0.55 0.98 -17.65
CA LEU A 165 -0.09 2.26 -17.14
C LEU A 165 1.44 2.36 -17.08
N VAL A 166 2.10 1.33 -16.59
CA VAL A 166 3.59 1.29 -16.53
C VAL A 166 4.18 1.48 -17.92
N HIS A 167 3.66 0.74 -18.91
CA HIS A 167 4.10 0.85 -20.30
C HIS A 167 3.92 2.27 -20.83
N GLU A 168 2.72 2.82 -20.76
CA GLU A 168 2.40 4.14 -21.32
C GLU A 168 3.19 5.27 -20.66
N LEU A 169 3.38 5.22 -19.32
CA LEU A 169 4.18 6.22 -18.63
C LEU A 169 5.65 6.16 -19.06
N ARG A 170 6.22 4.96 -19.19
CA ARG A 170 7.58 4.77 -19.68
C ARG A 170 7.75 5.24 -21.14
N GLU A 171 6.75 4.99 -22.01
CA GLU A 171 6.73 5.52 -23.39
C GLU A 171 6.68 7.06 -23.44
N MET A 172 6.11 7.69 -22.42
CA MET A 172 6.15 9.15 -22.25
C MET A 172 7.48 9.63 -21.62
N GLY A 173 8.41 8.68 -21.35
CA GLY A 173 9.67 8.95 -20.67
C GLY A 173 9.50 9.30 -19.19
N ILE A 174 8.41 8.94 -18.56
CA ILE A 174 8.19 9.13 -17.12
C ILE A 174 8.67 7.88 -16.40
N ASP A 175 9.72 8.03 -15.58
CA ASP A 175 10.26 6.94 -14.80
C ASP A 175 9.26 6.54 -13.71
N CYS A 176 9.04 5.25 -13.58
CA CYS A 176 8.22 4.72 -12.50
C CYS A 176 8.69 3.34 -12.07
N PHE A 177 8.70 3.14 -10.77
CA PHE A 177 8.81 1.82 -10.17
C PHE A 177 7.63 0.94 -10.63
N GLU A 178 7.89 -0.32 -10.90
CA GLU A 178 6.82 -1.26 -11.27
C GLU A 178 6.15 -1.81 -10.02
N PRO A 179 4.89 -1.41 -9.73
CA PRO A 179 4.21 -1.84 -8.52
C PRO A 179 3.76 -3.29 -8.64
N PHE A 180 4.05 -4.12 -7.65
CA PHE A 180 3.61 -5.51 -7.57
C PHE A 180 2.49 -5.73 -6.54
N GLY A 181 2.01 -4.65 -5.92
CA GLY A 181 0.90 -4.70 -4.97
C GLY A 181 0.00 -3.48 -5.01
N ALA A 182 -1.11 -3.54 -4.29
CA ALA A 182 -2.14 -2.51 -4.21
C ALA A 182 -2.74 -2.15 -5.59
N PHE A 183 -3.21 -0.93 -5.80
CA PHE A 183 -3.71 -0.43 -7.09
C PHE A 183 -3.25 1.00 -7.35
N TYR A 184 -1.98 1.28 -7.02
CA TYR A 184 -1.34 2.58 -7.20
C TYR A 184 -0.05 2.44 -7.99
N ILE A 185 0.28 3.51 -8.71
CA ILE A 185 1.58 3.72 -9.32
C ILE A 185 2.12 5.07 -8.85
N PHE A 186 3.43 5.17 -8.67
CA PHE A 186 4.10 6.31 -8.07
C PHE A 186 5.22 6.83 -8.99
N PRO A 187 4.85 7.41 -10.16
CA PRO A 187 5.82 7.90 -11.14
C PRO A 187 6.59 9.10 -10.63
N SER A 188 7.86 9.17 -11.06
CA SER A 188 8.75 10.29 -10.80
C SER A 188 8.46 11.46 -11.73
N ILE A 189 8.28 12.65 -11.14
CA ILE A 189 8.09 13.90 -11.89
C ILE A 189 9.34 14.82 -11.79
N LYS A 190 10.41 14.34 -11.18
CA LYS A 190 11.66 15.10 -10.92
C LYS A 190 12.22 15.78 -12.16
N LYS A 191 12.15 15.10 -13.32
CA LYS A 191 12.66 15.63 -14.60
C LYS A 191 11.96 16.90 -15.10
N PHE A 192 10.74 17.20 -14.60
CA PHE A 192 10.00 18.38 -15.01
C PHE A 192 10.36 19.64 -14.22
N GLY A 193 11.23 19.53 -13.19
CA GLY A 193 11.72 20.67 -12.42
C GLY A 193 10.65 21.38 -11.58
N MET A 194 9.53 20.71 -11.32
CA MET A 194 8.42 21.19 -10.49
C MET A 194 8.36 20.42 -9.17
N THR A 195 7.79 21.05 -8.14
CA THR A 195 7.39 20.33 -6.94
C THR A 195 6.20 19.41 -7.21
N SER A 196 6.01 18.40 -6.36
CA SER A 196 4.87 17.46 -6.47
C SER A 196 3.53 18.19 -6.44
N GLU A 197 3.40 19.21 -5.60
CA GLU A 197 2.19 20.04 -5.51
C GLU A 197 1.99 20.91 -6.76
N GLU A 198 3.05 21.56 -7.23
CA GLU A 198 2.98 22.39 -8.43
C GLU A 198 2.55 21.56 -9.64
N PHE A 199 3.17 20.38 -9.83
CA PHE A 199 2.80 19.48 -10.92
C PHE A 199 1.33 19.05 -10.82
N ALA A 200 0.88 18.62 -9.64
CA ALA A 200 -0.50 18.16 -9.43
C ALA A 200 -1.52 19.29 -9.68
N ASN A 201 -1.25 20.50 -9.18
CA ASN A 201 -2.13 21.64 -9.35
C ASN A 201 -2.20 22.10 -10.82
N ARG A 202 -1.06 22.23 -11.51
CA ARG A 202 -1.02 22.62 -12.92
C ARG A 202 -1.70 21.58 -13.82
N LEU A 203 -1.51 20.29 -13.54
CA LEU A 203 -2.20 19.22 -14.27
C LEU A 203 -3.72 19.30 -14.06
N LEU A 204 -4.15 19.57 -12.84
CA LEU A 204 -5.58 19.75 -12.54
C LEU A 204 -6.17 20.98 -13.25
N GLU A 205 -5.47 22.10 -13.25
CA GLU A 205 -5.93 23.36 -13.87
C GLU A 205 -5.97 23.26 -15.40
N ASP A 206 -4.91 22.72 -16.02
CA ASP A 206 -4.77 22.65 -17.48
C ASP A 206 -5.60 21.51 -18.10
N GLN A 207 -5.59 20.33 -17.47
CA GLN A 207 -6.16 19.13 -18.07
C GLN A 207 -7.37 18.57 -17.31
N LYS A 208 -7.79 19.18 -16.20
CA LYS A 208 -8.88 18.68 -15.33
C LYS A 208 -8.65 17.23 -14.89
N LEU A 209 -7.39 16.91 -14.61
CA LEU A 209 -6.97 15.60 -14.12
C LEU A 209 -6.31 15.75 -12.75
N ALA A 210 -6.89 15.11 -11.74
CA ALA A 210 -6.36 15.09 -10.39
C ALA A 210 -5.42 13.89 -10.19
N VAL A 211 -4.25 14.16 -9.65
CA VAL A 211 -3.32 13.17 -9.07
C VAL A 211 -3.00 13.58 -7.64
N VAL A 212 -2.50 12.65 -6.83
CA VAL A 212 -2.13 12.99 -5.46
C VAL A 212 -0.63 13.34 -5.43
N PRO A 213 -0.24 14.54 -4.97
CA PRO A 213 1.17 14.88 -4.82
C PRO A 213 1.85 13.93 -3.83
N GLY A 214 3.11 13.55 -4.11
CA GLY A 214 3.83 12.61 -3.27
C GLY A 214 4.02 13.09 -1.84
N THR A 215 4.15 14.39 -1.64
CA THR A 215 4.24 15.04 -0.31
C THR A 215 3.06 14.74 0.61
N ALA A 216 1.89 14.35 0.08
CA ALA A 216 0.76 13.89 0.88
C ALA A 216 1.07 12.60 1.67
N PHE A 217 2.15 11.89 1.33
CA PHE A 217 2.61 10.65 1.99
C PHE A 217 3.88 10.86 2.83
N GLY A 218 4.31 12.10 2.99
CA GLY A 218 5.51 12.51 3.71
C GLY A 218 6.50 13.26 2.81
N GLU A 219 7.48 13.90 3.44
CA GLU A 219 8.48 14.72 2.73
C GLU A 219 9.29 13.93 1.69
N SER A 220 9.54 12.65 1.96
CA SER A 220 10.24 11.74 1.03
C SER A 220 9.49 11.46 -0.27
N GLY A 221 8.19 11.79 -0.31
CA GLY A 221 7.39 11.69 -1.53
C GLY A 221 7.55 12.86 -2.49
N GLU A 222 8.37 13.89 -2.15
CA GLU A 222 8.66 14.99 -3.06
C GLU A 222 9.33 14.49 -4.35
N GLY A 223 8.89 15.03 -5.49
CA GLY A 223 9.34 14.60 -6.81
C GLY A 223 8.55 13.40 -7.39
N PHE A 224 7.47 12.98 -6.73
CA PHE A 224 6.57 11.93 -7.19
C PHE A 224 5.11 12.37 -7.15
N VAL A 225 4.27 11.64 -7.90
CA VAL A 225 2.81 11.74 -7.79
C VAL A 225 2.19 10.35 -7.73
N ARG A 226 1.09 10.18 -6.98
CA ARG A 226 0.36 8.92 -6.95
C ARG A 226 -0.80 8.93 -7.92
N ILE A 227 -0.88 7.90 -8.75
CA ILE A 227 -1.99 7.61 -9.65
C ILE A 227 -2.65 6.30 -9.22
N SER A 228 -3.98 6.28 -9.13
CA SER A 228 -4.74 5.05 -8.88
C SER A 228 -5.15 4.42 -10.21
N TYR A 229 -5.03 3.09 -10.34
CA TYR A 229 -5.57 2.35 -11.49
C TYR A 229 -6.85 1.54 -11.15
N ALA A 230 -7.49 1.86 -10.03
CA ALA A 230 -8.80 1.32 -9.69
C ALA A 230 -9.95 2.03 -10.44
N TYR A 231 -9.76 2.27 -11.75
CA TYR A 231 -10.70 2.89 -12.67
C TYR A 231 -10.89 2.02 -13.91
N SER A 232 -11.90 2.34 -14.75
CA SER A 232 -12.05 1.64 -16.04
C SER A 232 -10.86 1.89 -16.97
N LEU A 233 -10.60 0.99 -17.90
CA LEU A 233 -9.51 1.15 -18.86
C LEU A 233 -9.68 2.41 -19.73
N GLU A 234 -10.94 2.75 -20.07
CA GLU A 234 -11.28 3.96 -20.82
C GLU A 234 -10.89 5.22 -20.04
N SER A 235 -11.22 5.27 -18.74
CA SER A 235 -10.85 6.40 -17.88
C SER A 235 -9.33 6.51 -17.74
N LEU A 236 -8.62 5.40 -17.66
CA LEU A 236 -7.15 5.39 -17.58
C LEU A 236 -6.50 5.87 -18.89
N LYS A 237 -7.01 5.43 -20.04
CA LYS A 237 -6.58 5.92 -21.36
C LYS A 237 -6.77 7.44 -21.49
N GLU A 238 -7.91 7.93 -21.08
CA GLU A 238 -8.19 9.39 -21.09
C GLU A 238 -7.27 10.14 -20.12
N GLY A 239 -7.05 9.60 -18.92
CA GLY A 239 -6.10 10.17 -17.96
C GLY A 239 -4.68 10.26 -18.53
N LEU A 240 -4.18 9.19 -19.14
CA LEU A 240 -2.85 9.15 -19.77
C LEU A 240 -2.75 10.13 -20.96
N ARG A 241 -3.80 10.25 -21.78
CA ARG A 241 -3.86 11.25 -22.86
C ARG A 241 -3.73 12.67 -22.29
N ARG A 242 -4.38 12.97 -21.19
CA ARG A 242 -4.29 14.26 -20.51
C ARG A 242 -2.90 14.52 -19.94
N ILE A 243 -2.27 13.51 -19.30
CA ILE A 243 -0.88 13.60 -18.84
C ILE A 243 0.03 13.94 -20.03
N LYS A 244 -0.08 13.19 -21.15
CA LYS A 244 0.72 13.40 -22.35
C LYS A 244 0.54 14.82 -22.91
N ASN A 245 -0.69 15.32 -22.98
CA ASN A 245 -0.96 16.69 -23.44
C ASN A 245 -0.35 17.75 -22.52
N PHE A 246 -0.35 17.50 -21.22
CA PHE A 246 0.25 18.39 -20.23
C PHE A 246 1.78 18.45 -20.37
N ILE A 247 2.43 17.28 -20.34
CA ILE A 247 3.92 17.24 -20.38
C ILE A 247 4.48 17.75 -21.71
N ASN A 248 3.75 17.63 -22.82
CA ASN A 248 4.17 18.17 -24.12
C ASN A 248 4.14 19.71 -24.19
N LYS A 249 3.57 20.38 -23.19
CA LYS A 249 3.51 21.85 -23.07
C LYS A 249 4.59 22.39 -22.12
N LEU A 250 5.29 21.49 -21.40
CA LEU A 250 6.36 21.84 -20.46
C LEU A 250 7.69 22.00 -21.17
#